data_28154f455c3a44f8b1fd91c76e05029c
#
_entry.id   28154f455c3a44f8b1fd91c76e05029c
#
_cell.length_a   1.000
_cell.length_b   1.000
_cell.length_c   1.000
_cell.angle_alpha   90.00
_cell.angle_beta   90.00
_cell.angle_gamma   90.00
#
_symmetry.space_group_name_H-M   'P 1'
#
loop_
_entity.id
_entity.type
_entity.pdbx_description
1 polymer ?
#
loop_
_entity_poly.entity_id
_entity_poly.type
_entity_poly.pdbx_seq_one_letter_code
_entity_poly.pdbx_strand_id
1 'polypeptide(L)'
;MARPLSPLDFLLAVLLVAAVVLLLARPHGHRAQAVLADPARTPGVLNPDVTQANIRSTICRHGWTATIRPPVSYTNDLKRRQMRLYGETGSLSDYQEDHLISLELGGNPTDPRNLWPEPYPRAAEMDRTENELNAQVCSGQLTLAQAQQREDTIKHTQG
;
A
#
# COMPACT_ATOMS: atom_id res chain seq x y z
N MET A 1 46.58 -20.42 40.49
CA MET A 1 45.44 -21.06 41.17
C MET A 1 44.19 -20.25 40.87
N ALA A 2 43.23 -20.81 40.15
CA ALA A 2 41.97 -20.12 39.83
C ALA A 2 41.08 -20.10 41.07
N ARG A 3 40.53 -18.94 41.41
CA ARG A 3 39.63 -18.72 42.52
C ARG A 3 38.29 -19.42 42.22
N PRO A 4 37.73 -20.25 43.11
CA PRO A 4 36.42 -20.84 42.86
C PRO A 4 35.37 -19.77 42.84
N LEU A 5 34.45 -19.85 41.83
CA LEU A 5 33.32 -18.93 41.70
C LEU A 5 32.41 -19.02 42.91
N SER A 6 32.03 -17.89 43.44
CA SER A 6 31.06 -17.81 44.52
C SER A 6 29.63 -18.12 44.02
N PRO A 7 28.71 -18.57 44.87
CA PRO A 7 27.30 -18.74 44.46
C PRO A 7 26.67 -17.49 43.86
N LEU A 8 27.14 -16.32 44.27
CA LEU A 8 26.71 -15.02 43.75
C LEU A 8 27.21 -14.80 42.31
N ASP A 9 28.46 -15.17 42.01
CA ASP A 9 29.03 -15.06 40.66
C ASP A 9 28.29 -15.98 39.67
N PHE A 10 27.90 -17.17 40.13
CA PHE A 10 27.09 -18.11 39.35
C PHE A 10 25.69 -17.55 39.06
N LEU A 11 25.03 -16.97 40.06
CA LEU A 11 23.72 -16.34 39.92
C LEU A 11 23.76 -15.15 38.91
N LEU A 12 24.77 -14.31 39.03
CA LEU A 12 24.98 -13.19 38.11
C LEU A 12 25.22 -13.66 36.68
N ALA A 13 26.01 -14.71 36.48
CA ALA A 13 26.24 -15.27 35.15
C ALA A 13 24.96 -15.84 34.55
N VAL A 14 24.13 -16.54 35.32
CA VAL A 14 22.84 -17.07 34.85
C VAL A 14 21.87 -15.94 34.48
N LEU A 15 21.80 -14.88 35.28
CA LEU A 15 20.95 -13.73 34.98
C LEU A 15 21.41 -12.98 33.71
N LEU A 16 22.72 -12.88 33.50
CA LEU A 16 23.32 -12.25 32.34
C LEU A 16 23.02 -13.07 31.08
N VAL A 17 23.15 -14.38 31.13
CA VAL A 17 22.81 -15.26 30.01
C VAL A 17 21.30 -15.22 29.73
N ALA A 18 20.44 -15.21 30.74
CA ALA A 18 19.00 -15.08 30.57
C ALA A 18 18.62 -13.75 29.94
N ALA A 19 19.27 -12.64 30.35
CA ALA A 19 19.04 -11.31 29.75
C ALA A 19 19.49 -11.25 28.27
N VAL A 20 20.64 -11.87 27.95
CA VAL A 20 21.12 -11.95 26.56
C VAL A 20 20.18 -12.80 25.70
N VAL A 21 19.71 -13.93 26.20
CA VAL A 21 18.75 -14.80 25.52
C VAL A 21 17.42 -14.05 25.27
N LEU A 22 16.93 -13.29 26.27
CA LEU A 22 15.73 -12.48 26.13
C LEU A 22 15.92 -11.32 25.11
N LEU A 23 17.11 -10.73 25.05
CA LEU A 23 17.44 -9.70 24.06
C LEU A 23 17.53 -10.27 22.65
N LEU A 24 18.08 -11.46 22.49
CA LEU A 24 18.19 -12.15 21.20
C LEU A 24 16.85 -12.78 20.75
N ALA A 25 16.00 -13.17 21.71
CA ALA A 25 14.67 -13.70 21.47
C ALA A 25 13.60 -12.63 21.25
N ARG A 26 13.95 -11.33 21.21
CA ARG A 26 13.00 -10.31 20.80
C ARG A 26 12.49 -10.69 19.42
N PRO A 27 11.17 -10.93 19.27
CA PRO A 27 10.64 -11.15 17.94
C PRO A 27 11.08 -9.92 17.12
N HIS A 28 11.82 -10.17 16.05
CA HIS A 28 11.98 -9.16 15.02
C HIS A 28 10.55 -8.87 14.58
N GLY A 29 9.96 -7.81 15.10
CA GLY A 29 8.70 -7.32 14.57
C GLY A 29 8.94 -7.25 13.08
N HIS A 30 8.25 -8.10 12.32
CA HIS A 30 8.12 -7.88 10.90
C HIS A 30 7.51 -6.48 10.82
N ARG A 31 8.35 -5.44 10.69
CA ARG A 31 7.91 -4.24 10.02
C ARG A 31 7.36 -4.78 8.73
N ALA A 32 6.03 -4.75 8.59
CA ALA A 32 5.43 -4.97 7.29
C ALA A 32 6.26 -4.10 6.35
N GLN A 33 7.08 -4.73 5.52
CA GLN A 33 7.81 -4.02 4.50
C GLN A 33 6.71 -3.34 3.72
N ALA A 34 6.72 -2.00 3.66
CA ALA A 34 5.75 -1.29 2.88
C ALA A 34 5.85 -1.86 1.47
N VAL A 35 4.84 -2.63 1.10
CA VAL A 35 4.82 -3.24 -0.21
C VAL A 35 4.57 -2.11 -1.17
N LEU A 36 5.50 -1.91 -2.08
CA LEU A 36 5.37 -1.00 -3.20
C LEU A 36 4.72 -1.74 -4.36
N ALA A 37 3.93 -1.03 -5.14
CA ALA A 37 3.43 -1.57 -6.38
C ALA A 37 4.62 -1.94 -7.30
N ASP A 38 4.55 -3.11 -7.94
CA ASP A 38 5.56 -3.55 -8.90
C ASP A 38 5.27 -2.91 -10.27
N PRO A 39 6.12 -2.01 -10.79
CA PRO A 39 5.85 -1.30 -12.05
C PRO A 39 5.75 -2.24 -13.27
N ALA A 40 6.32 -3.44 -13.21
CA ALA A 40 6.18 -4.43 -14.27
C ALA A 40 4.81 -5.14 -14.25
N ARG A 41 4.18 -5.25 -13.09
CA ARG A 41 2.88 -5.92 -12.90
C ARG A 41 1.72 -4.95 -12.89
N THR A 42 1.93 -3.82 -12.25
CA THR A 42 0.93 -2.77 -12.04
C THR A 42 1.47 -1.42 -12.52
N PRO A 43 1.64 -1.24 -13.84
CA PRO A 43 2.18 0.00 -14.41
C PRO A 43 1.21 1.20 -14.34
N GLY A 44 -0.02 1.01 -13.89
CA GLY A 44 -0.99 2.11 -13.82
C GLY A 44 -1.72 2.35 -15.16
N VAL A 45 -2.70 1.53 -15.48
CA VAL A 45 -3.50 1.67 -16.70
C VAL A 45 -4.59 2.73 -16.51
N LEU A 46 -4.67 3.67 -17.43
CA LEU A 46 -5.66 4.76 -17.41
C LEU A 46 -6.99 4.30 -18.03
N ASN A 47 -8.07 4.96 -17.59
CA ASN A 47 -9.39 4.85 -18.20
C ASN A 47 -9.44 5.79 -19.42
N PRO A 48 -9.62 5.27 -20.64
CA PRO A 48 -9.67 6.11 -21.85
C PRO A 48 -10.86 7.07 -21.90
N ASP A 49 -11.91 6.81 -21.09
CA ASP A 49 -13.08 7.67 -21.00
C ASP A 49 -12.85 8.92 -20.14
N VAL A 50 -11.69 9.02 -19.47
CA VAL A 50 -11.32 10.19 -18.66
C VAL A 50 -10.17 10.94 -19.30
N THR A 51 -10.44 12.19 -19.66
CA THR A 51 -9.47 13.09 -20.30
C THR A 51 -9.46 14.44 -19.61
N GLN A 52 -8.41 15.23 -19.76
CA GLN A 52 -8.37 16.61 -19.26
C GLN A 52 -9.59 17.45 -19.71
N ALA A 53 -10.10 17.19 -20.91
CA ALA A 53 -11.21 17.95 -21.46
C ALA A 53 -12.56 17.67 -20.78
N ASN A 54 -12.72 16.46 -20.20
CA ASN A 54 -13.99 16.04 -19.62
C ASN A 54 -13.97 15.86 -18.09
N ILE A 55 -12.90 16.29 -17.40
CA ILE A 55 -12.78 16.14 -15.93
C ILE A 55 -14.01 16.68 -15.19
N ARG A 56 -14.63 17.77 -15.66
CA ARG A 56 -15.80 18.38 -15.02
C ARG A 56 -17.04 17.50 -15.02
N SER A 57 -17.20 16.64 -16.02
CA SER A 57 -18.30 15.68 -16.13
C SER A 57 -17.96 14.28 -15.61
N THR A 58 -16.71 14.03 -15.28
CA THR A 58 -16.17 12.77 -14.78
C THR A 58 -15.63 12.94 -13.35
N ILE A 59 -14.34 12.90 -13.16
CA ILE A 59 -13.66 12.83 -11.85
C ILE A 59 -13.96 14.02 -10.92
N CYS A 60 -14.33 15.18 -11.45
CA CYS A 60 -14.71 16.34 -10.64
C CYS A 60 -16.23 16.42 -10.37
N ARG A 61 -17.00 15.47 -10.86
CA ARG A 61 -18.43 15.35 -10.55
C ARG A 61 -18.62 14.47 -9.32
N HIS A 62 -19.24 15.01 -8.29
CA HIS A 62 -19.56 14.25 -7.09
C HIS A 62 -20.28 12.92 -7.41
N GLY A 63 -19.79 11.84 -6.83
CA GLY A 63 -20.36 10.49 -6.95
C GLY A 63 -20.03 9.78 -8.28
N TRP A 64 -19.27 10.40 -9.20
CA TRP A 64 -18.94 9.77 -10.48
C TRP A 64 -18.14 8.47 -10.31
N THR A 65 -17.15 8.43 -9.41
CA THR A 65 -16.33 7.23 -9.17
C THR A 65 -17.16 6.03 -8.71
N ALA A 66 -18.25 6.27 -7.99
CA ALA A 66 -19.16 5.19 -7.57
C ALA A 66 -19.87 4.54 -8.77
N THR A 67 -20.06 5.25 -9.88
CA THR A 67 -20.71 4.71 -11.08
C THR A 67 -19.84 3.76 -11.89
N ILE A 68 -18.53 3.81 -11.68
CA ILE A 68 -17.54 2.98 -12.42
C ILE A 68 -16.80 1.99 -11.53
N ARG A 69 -16.95 2.09 -10.21
CA ARG A 69 -16.27 1.22 -9.26
C ARG A 69 -16.71 -0.23 -9.44
N PRO A 70 -15.76 -1.18 -9.59
CA PRO A 70 -16.12 -2.58 -9.73
C PRO A 70 -16.78 -3.14 -8.44
N PRO A 71 -17.58 -4.19 -8.56
CA PRO A 71 -18.17 -4.84 -7.39
C PRO A 71 -17.08 -5.49 -6.53
N VAL A 72 -17.33 -5.55 -5.21
CA VAL A 72 -16.38 -6.11 -4.21
C VAL A 72 -16.04 -7.58 -4.51
N SER A 73 -16.96 -8.35 -5.10
CA SER A 73 -16.67 -9.73 -5.53
C SER A 73 -15.53 -9.79 -6.55
N TYR A 74 -15.54 -8.88 -7.53
CA TYR A 74 -14.48 -8.78 -8.52
C TYR A 74 -13.13 -8.45 -7.89
N THR A 75 -13.06 -7.40 -7.05
CA THR A 75 -11.82 -6.97 -6.42
C THR A 75 -11.29 -8.01 -5.43
N ASN A 76 -12.15 -8.70 -4.68
CA ASN A 76 -11.72 -9.79 -3.80
C ASN A 76 -11.17 -11.00 -4.56
N ASP A 77 -11.74 -11.36 -5.70
CA ASP A 77 -11.23 -12.45 -6.53
C ASP A 77 -9.89 -12.08 -7.18
N LEU A 78 -9.73 -10.84 -7.60
CA LEU A 78 -8.46 -10.33 -8.13
C LEU A 78 -7.40 -10.28 -7.02
N LYS A 79 -7.73 -9.74 -5.84
CA LYS A 79 -6.85 -9.64 -4.68
C LYS A 79 -6.24 -11.01 -4.30
N ARG A 80 -7.06 -12.07 -4.23
CA ARG A 80 -6.56 -13.43 -3.95
C ARG A 80 -5.49 -13.91 -4.94
N ARG A 81 -5.63 -13.53 -6.20
CA ARG A 81 -4.64 -13.89 -7.25
C ARG A 81 -3.40 -13.03 -7.13
N GLN A 82 -3.57 -11.72 -6.97
CA GLN A 82 -2.46 -10.77 -6.94
C GLN A 82 -1.63 -10.88 -5.67
N MET A 83 -2.22 -11.14 -4.51
CA MET A 83 -1.45 -11.45 -3.29
C MET A 83 -0.43 -12.56 -3.51
N ARG A 84 -0.80 -13.63 -4.22
CA ARG A 84 0.15 -14.71 -4.57
C ARG A 84 1.26 -14.25 -5.51
N LEU A 85 0.94 -13.38 -6.48
CA LEU A 85 1.92 -12.83 -7.42
C LEU A 85 2.89 -11.85 -6.76
N TYR A 86 2.41 -11.12 -5.76
CA TYR A 86 3.20 -10.18 -4.96
C TYR A 86 3.95 -10.87 -3.81
N GLY A 87 3.67 -12.16 -3.54
CA GLY A 87 4.26 -12.88 -2.41
C GLY A 87 3.71 -12.46 -1.06
N GLU A 88 2.52 -11.86 -1.04
CA GLU A 88 1.86 -11.40 0.16
C GLU A 88 1.36 -12.55 1.02
N THR A 89 1.51 -12.38 2.32
CA THR A 89 1.04 -13.32 3.34
C THR A 89 0.02 -12.65 4.25
N GLY A 90 -0.79 -13.43 4.92
CA GLY A 90 -1.81 -12.92 5.83
C GLY A 90 -3.22 -13.02 5.27
N SER A 91 -4.14 -12.29 5.88
CA SER A 91 -5.56 -12.30 5.54
C SER A 91 -5.87 -11.33 4.39
N LEU A 92 -6.90 -11.63 3.60
CA LEU A 92 -7.43 -10.69 2.61
C LEU A 92 -7.89 -9.36 3.23
N SER A 93 -8.25 -9.37 4.53
CA SER A 93 -8.64 -8.17 5.27
C SER A 93 -7.46 -7.26 5.63
N ASP A 94 -6.22 -7.75 5.53
CA ASP A 94 -5.02 -6.97 5.82
C ASP A 94 -4.61 -6.08 4.63
N TYR A 95 -5.30 -6.25 3.49
CA TYR A 95 -5.02 -5.57 2.23
C TYR A 95 -6.27 -4.98 1.60
N GLN A 96 -6.13 -3.81 1.00
CA GLN A 96 -7.06 -3.25 0.03
C GLN A 96 -6.66 -3.73 -1.38
N GLU A 97 -7.62 -4.11 -2.23
CA GLU A 97 -7.35 -4.18 -3.67
C GLU A 97 -7.46 -2.78 -4.21
N ASP A 98 -6.32 -2.12 -4.28
CA ASP A 98 -6.26 -0.70 -4.58
C ASP A 98 -5.90 -0.41 -6.03
N HIS A 99 -6.31 0.77 -6.53
CA HIS A 99 -5.95 1.24 -7.86
C HIS A 99 -4.61 2.00 -7.80
N LEU A 100 -3.65 1.64 -8.65
CA LEU A 100 -2.38 2.37 -8.74
C LEU A 100 -2.62 3.83 -9.11
N ILE A 101 -3.40 4.05 -10.18
CA ILE A 101 -3.99 5.34 -10.46
C ILE A 101 -5.44 5.27 -10.01
N SER A 102 -5.78 6.09 -9.04
CA SER A 102 -7.10 6.10 -8.41
C SER A 102 -8.23 6.40 -9.40
N LEU A 103 -9.43 5.94 -9.08
CA LEU A 103 -10.59 6.23 -9.92
C LEU A 103 -10.86 7.72 -10.03
N GLU A 104 -10.56 8.48 -8.98
CA GLU A 104 -10.73 9.92 -8.95
C GLU A 104 -9.62 10.70 -9.70
N LEU A 105 -8.60 10.00 -10.16
CA LEU A 105 -7.60 10.51 -11.12
C LEU A 105 -7.69 9.82 -12.49
N GLY A 106 -8.79 9.10 -12.75
CA GLY A 106 -9.05 8.50 -14.04
C GLY A 106 -8.28 7.22 -14.31
N GLY A 107 -7.94 6.45 -13.27
CA GLY A 107 -7.42 5.09 -13.43
C GLY A 107 -8.46 4.12 -13.98
N ASN A 108 -8.01 3.07 -14.65
CA ASN A 108 -8.90 2.05 -15.18
C ASN A 108 -9.53 1.24 -14.04
N PRO A 109 -10.87 1.13 -13.98
CA PRO A 109 -11.56 0.52 -12.84
C PRO A 109 -11.38 -0.99 -12.72
N THR A 110 -11.07 -1.69 -13.81
CA THR A 110 -11.08 -3.17 -13.82
C THR A 110 -9.83 -3.81 -14.45
N ASP A 111 -8.94 -3.02 -15.05
CA ASP A 111 -7.71 -3.60 -15.60
C ASP A 111 -6.80 -4.08 -14.45
N PRO A 112 -6.44 -5.38 -14.38
CA PRO A 112 -5.56 -5.90 -13.33
C PRO A 112 -4.20 -5.20 -13.25
N ARG A 113 -3.76 -4.54 -14.33
CA ARG A 113 -2.51 -3.77 -14.36
C ARG A 113 -2.64 -2.38 -13.74
N ASN A 114 -3.83 -2.02 -13.27
CA ASN A 114 -4.09 -0.83 -12.47
C ASN A 114 -4.53 -1.17 -11.03
N LEU A 115 -4.53 -2.43 -10.66
CA LEU A 115 -4.99 -2.92 -9.35
C LEU A 115 -3.89 -3.73 -8.69
N TRP A 116 -3.74 -3.61 -7.36
CA TRP A 116 -2.74 -4.34 -6.59
C TRP A 116 -3.15 -4.46 -5.12
N PRO A 117 -2.65 -5.50 -4.38
CA PRO A 117 -2.97 -5.68 -2.98
C PRO A 117 -2.14 -4.72 -2.12
N GLU A 118 -2.68 -3.55 -1.83
CA GLU A 118 -2.03 -2.57 -0.96
C GLU A 118 -2.30 -2.88 0.52
N PRO A 119 -1.27 -2.95 1.38
CA PRO A 119 -1.44 -3.22 2.80
C PRO A 119 -2.15 -2.07 3.53
N TYR A 120 -3.08 -2.38 4.44
CA TYR A 120 -3.49 -1.44 5.47
C TYR A 120 -2.35 -1.29 6.51
N PRO A 121 -2.00 -0.12 7.08
CA PRO A 121 -2.71 1.17 7.00
C PRO A 121 -2.29 2.07 5.84
N ARG A 122 -1.32 1.65 4.97
CA ARG A 122 -0.85 2.46 3.86
C ARG A 122 -1.98 2.88 2.92
N ALA A 123 -2.86 1.96 2.52
CA ALA A 123 -4.01 2.27 1.68
C ALA A 123 -4.83 3.45 2.24
N ALA A 124 -5.06 3.48 3.56
CA ALA A 124 -5.78 4.58 4.20
C ALA A 124 -5.01 5.93 4.20
N GLU A 125 -3.68 5.89 4.11
CA GLU A 125 -2.86 7.10 3.93
C GLU A 125 -2.93 7.58 2.48
N MET A 126 -2.91 6.65 1.53
CA MET A 126 -3.01 6.96 0.11
C MET A 126 -4.36 7.57 -0.26
N ASP A 127 -5.48 7.12 0.33
CA ASP A 127 -6.80 7.73 0.13
C ASP A 127 -6.79 9.26 0.35
N ARG A 128 -6.03 9.76 1.34
CA ARG A 128 -5.90 11.21 1.57
C ARG A 128 -5.12 11.90 0.46
N THR A 129 -4.03 11.30 0.02
CA THR A 129 -3.20 11.84 -1.06
C THR A 129 -3.97 11.89 -2.38
N GLU A 130 -4.75 10.86 -2.68
CA GLU A 130 -5.63 10.79 -3.85
C GLU A 130 -6.65 11.92 -3.85
N ASN A 131 -7.37 12.09 -2.74
CA ASN A 131 -8.34 13.17 -2.57
C ASN A 131 -7.68 14.56 -2.75
N GLU A 132 -6.47 14.78 -2.21
CA GLU A 132 -5.73 16.03 -2.38
C GLU A 132 -5.34 16.26 -3.84
N LEU A 133 -4.83 15.25 -4.54
CA LEU A 133 -4.49 15.34 -5.95
C LEU A 133 -5.72 15.60 -6.82
N ASN A 134 -6.83 14.92 -6.55
CA ASN A 134 -8.11 15.16 -7.24
C ASN A 134 -8.58 16.61 -7.03
N ALA A 135 -8.54 17.13 -5.81
CA ALA A 135 -8.91 18.52 -5.52
C ALA A 135 -8.03 19.51 -6.27
N GLN A 136 -6.73 19.26 -6.38
CA GLN A 136 -5.80 20.09 -7.16
C GLN A 136 -6.10 20.06 -8.66
N VAL A 137 -6.47 18.90 -9.21
CA VAL A 137 -6.91 18.81 -10.63
C VAL A 137 -8.22 19.56 -10.83
N CYS A 138 -9.19 19.36 -9.96
CA CYS A 138 -10.51 19.96 -10.10
C CYS A 138 -10.51 21.48 -9.88
N SER A 139 -9.57 22.00 -9.10
CA SER A 139 -9.33 23.45 -8.95
C SER A 139 -8.47 24.07 -10.08
N GLY A 140 -7.84 23.23 -10.91
CA GLY A 140 -6.95 23.68 -11.99
C GLY A 140 -5.52 24.00 -11.53
N GLN A 141 -5.13 23.61 -10.32
CA GLN A 141 -3.76 23.74 -9.82
C GLN A 141 -2.81 22.73 -10.46
N LEU A 142 -3.33 21.57 -10.83
CA LEU A 142 -2.61 20.53 -11.57
C LEU A 142 -3.38 20.16 -12.83
N THR A 143 -2.66 19.74 -13.86
CA THR A 143 -3.27 18.97 -14.93
C THR A 143 -3.53 17.52 -14.47
N LEU A 144 -4.46 16.84 -15.12
CA LEU A 144 -4.74 15.42 -14.85
C LEU A 144 -3.46 14.57 -14.98
N ALA A 145 -2.69 14.77 -16.05
CA ALA A 145 -1.45 14.04 -16.27
C ALA A 145 -0.40 14.28 -15.16
N GLN A 146 -0.29 15.50 -14.63
CA GLN A 146 0.63 15.79 -13.54
C GLN A 146 0.21 15.08 -12.25
N ALA A 147 -1.09 15.01 -11.96
CA ALA A 147 -1.59 14.30 -10.78
C ALA A 147 -1.39 12.78 -10.92
N GLN A 148 -1.72 12.21 -12.06
CA GLN A 148 -1.48 10.79 -12.37
C GLN A 148 0.00 10.42 -12.21
N GLN A 149 0.91 11.22 -12.74
CA GLN A 149 2.35 10.97 -12.60
C GLN A 149 2.82 11.06 -11.13
N ARG A 150 2.26 11.97 -10.33
CA ARG A 150 2.60 12.07 -8.90
C ARG A 150 2.14 10.85 -8.13
N GLU A 151 0.89 10.44 -8.35
CA GLU A 151 0.34 9.25 -7.71
C GLU A 151 1.14 7.99 -8.08
N ASP A 152 1.41 7.78 -9.37
CA ASP A 152 2.27 6.71 -9.88
C ASP A 152 3.63 6.66 -9.17
N THR A 153 4.31 7.80 -9.10
CA THR A 153 5.61 7.91 -8.44
C THR A 153 5.51 7.54 -6.97
N ILE A 154 4.51 8.04 -6.25
CA ILE A 154 4.34 7.76 -4.82
C ILE A 154 4.11 6.26 -4.59
N LYS A 155 3.19 5.66 -5.32
CA LYS A 155 2.83 4.23 -5.13
C LYS A 155 3.92 3.26 -5.56
N HIS A 156 4.81 3.66 -6.46
CA HIS A 156 5.96 2.84 -6.87
C HIS A 156 7.23 3.07 -6.05
N THR A 157 7.38 4.21 -5.34
CA THR A 157 8.69 4.56 -4.76
C THR A 157 8.65 4.95 -3.28
N GLN A 158 7.48 5.25 -2.73
CA GLN A 158 7.35 5.76 -1.36
C GLN A 158 6.46 4.81 -0.54
N GLY A 159 7.10 3.86 0.11
CA GLY A 159 6.43 2.88 0.96
C GLY A 159 6.57 3.17 2.46
#